data_b30a041bbd84f6788da35fbc91821fe3
#
_entry.id   b30a041bbd84f6788da35fbc91821fe3
#
_cell.length_a   1.000
_cell.length_b   1.000
_cell.length_c   1.000
_cell.angle_alpha   90.00
_cell.angle_beta   90.00
_cell.angle_gamma   90.00
#
_symmetry.space_group_name_H-M   'P 1'
#
loop_
_entity.id
_entity.type
_entity.pdbx_description
1 polymer ?
#
loop_
_entity_poly.entity_id
_entity_poly.type
_entity_poly.pdbx_seq_one_letter_code
_entity_poly.pdbx_strand_id
1 'polypeptide(L)'
;MAKGKGGLGRGLESLFEDAAPSLESDAKIETLPLREIEPDPDQPRKTFDEEALGELAASIAEHGLLQPIAVRPQGLGGYSIVAGERRWRACRMAGLTEVPVVVKDVSDEQAMELALVENLQREDLDPVEEAAGIRELMLRCDLTQEQAARKLGKSRSALANSLRLLNLPENVLELLKSGFLNMGHAKV
;
A
#
# COMPACT_ATOMS: atom_id res chain seq x y z
N MET A 1 53.27 -14.33 5.12
CA MET A 1 52.49 -13.16 5.58
C MET A 1 51.35 -12.91 4.57
N ALA A 2 50.18 -13.40 4.85
CA ALA A 2 49.02 -13.23 3.98
C ALA A 2 48.02 -12.29 4.71
N LYS A 3 47.73 -11.14 4.11
CA LYS A 3 46.82 -10.12 4.61
C LYS A 3 45.40 -10.52 4.29
N GLY A 4 44.58 -10.79 5.29
CA GLY A 4 43.15 -11.00 5.17
C GLY A 4 42.45 -9.71 4.73
N LYS A 5 41.68 -9.78 3.63
CA LYS A 5 40.74 -8.73 3.18
C LYS A 5 39.41 -8.97 3.86
N GLY A 6 39.01 -8.04 4.73
CA GLY A 6 37.75 -8.04 5.44
C GLY A 6 36.56 -7.88 4.50
N GLY A 7 35.63 -8.80 4.63
CA GLY A 7 34.35 -8.82 3.89
C GLY A 7 33.29 -7.99 4.59
N LEU A 8 33.25 -6.68 4.38
CA LEU A 8 32.15 -5.80 4.85
C LEU A 8 31.18 -5.37 3.73
N GLY A 9 31.37 -5.85 2.50
CA GLY A 9 30.57 -5.41 1.35
C GLY A 9 29.32 -6.25 1.02
N ARG A 10 29.21 -7.47 1.55
CA ARG A 10 28.11 -8.38 1.17
C ARG A 10 26.86 -8.31 2.05
N GLY A 11 26.94 -7.65 3.20
CA GLY A 11 25.80 -7.53 4.13
C GLY A 11 24.90 -6.33 3.86
N LEU A 12 25.38 -5.32 3.12
CA LEU A 12 24.59 -4.15 2.80
C LEU A 12 23.75 -4.33 1.52
N GLU A 13 24.22 -5.12 0.57
CA GLU A 13 23.43 -5.42 -0.65
C GLU A 13 22.19 -6.26 -0.34
N SER A 14 22.29 -7.24 0.57
CA SER A 14 21.12 -8.06 0.96
C SER A 14 20.06 -7.30 1.78
N LEU A 15 20.40 -6.16 2.39
CA LEU A 15 19.42 -5.33 3.12
C LEU A 15 18.62 -4.39 2.18
N PHE A 16 19.11 -4.18 0.97
CA PHE A 16 18.38 -3.41 -0.05
C PHE A 16 17.53 -4.29 -0.99
N GLU A 17 17.78 -5.60 -1.03
CA GLU A 17 16.98 -6.56 -1.81
C GLU A 17 15.65 -6.93 -1.14
N ASP A 18 15.55 -6.83 0.20
CA ASP A 18 14.33 -7.23 0.94
C ASP A 18 13.32 -6.08 1.20
N ALA A 19 13.62 -4.83 0.80
CA ALA A 19 12.79 -3.66 1.13
C ALA A 19 11.96 -3.08 -0.05
N ALA A 20 12.00 -3.71 -1.22
CA ALA A 20 11.07 -3.36 -2.30
C ALA A 20 10.22 -4.59 -2.63
N PRO A 21 8.88 -4.51 -2.61
CA PRO A 21 8.09 -5.55 -3.26
C PRO A 21 8.54 -5.56 -4.72
N SER A 22 9.09 -6.70 -5.14
CA SER A 22 9.62 -6.94 -6.48
C SER A 22 8.59 -6.51 -7.54
N LEU A 23 8.75 -5.31 -8.08
CA LEU A 23 8.10 -4.84 -9.31
C LEU A 23 8.80 -5.44 -10.53
N GLU A 24 9.40 -6.63 -10.37
CA GLU A 24 9.97 -7.41 -11.45
C GLU A 24 8.89 -8.26 -12.14
N SER A 25 8.13 -7.62 -12.94
CA SER A 25 7.67 -8.17 -14.21
C SER A 25 7.74 -7.02 -15.20
N ASP A 26 8.10 -7.25 -16.45
CA ASP A 26 8.31 -6.36 -17.61
C ASP A 26 7.25 -5.24 -17.82
N ALA A 27 6.87 -4.54 -16.76
CA ALA A 27 5.87 -3.49 -16.79
C ALA A 27 6.51 -2.25 -17.41
N LYS A 28 6.26 -2.02 -18.67
CA LYS A 28 6.69 -0.86 -19.42
C LYS A 28 6.15 0.40 -18.76
N ILE A 29 7.06 1.32 -18.39
CA ILE A 29 6.67 2.66 -17.95
C ILE A 29 6.24 3.44 -19.18
N GLU A 30 5.01 3.94 -19.16
CA GLU A 30 4.43 4.77 -20.21
C GLU A 30 4.12 6.16 -19.64
N THR A 31 4.00 7.16 -20.49
CA THR A 31 3.54 8.49 -20.11
C THR A 31 2.10 8.66 -20.57
N LEU A 32 1.19 8.95 -19.65
CA LEU A 32 -0.22 9.17 -19.97
C LEU A 32 -0.69 10.57 -19.59
N PRO A 33 -1.64 11.15 -20.34
CA PRO A 33 -2.33 12.37 -19.95
C PRO A 33 -3.07 12.16 -18.62
N LEU A 34 -2.85 13.06 -17.66
CA LEU A 34 -3.44 12.98 -16.32
C LEU A 34 -4.98 12.97 -16.35
N ARG A 35 -5.59 13.59 -17.37
CA ARG A 35 -7.03 13.63 -17.60
C ARG A 35 -7.64 12.26 -17.97
N GLU A 36 -6.82 11.32 -18.43
CA GLU A 36 -7.27 9.98 -18.81
C GLU A 36 -7.18 8.98 -17.65
N ILE A 37 -6.71 9.46 -16.48
CA ILE A 37 -6.52 8.65 -15.29
C ILE A 37 -7.54 9.08 -14.23
N GLU A 38 -8.35 8.14 -13.76
CA GLU A 38 -9.38 8.37 -12.75
C GLU A 38 -9.11 7.54 -11.49
N PRO A 39 -9.43 8.08 -10.29
CA PRO A 39 -9.38 7.29 -9.07
C PRO A 39 -10.44 6.20 -9.10
N ASP A 40 -10.12 5.04 -8.56
CA ASP A 40 -11.08 3.96 -8.40
C ASP A 40 -12.08 4.34 -7.28
N PRO A 41 -13.40 4.37 -7.53
CA PRO A 41 -14.42 4.71 -6.53
C PRO A 41 -14.44 3.76 -5.32
N ASP A 42 -13.95 2.54 -5.50
CA ASP A 42 -13.89 1.50 -4.46
C ASP A 42 -12.60 1.54 -3.62
N GLN A 43 -11.74 2.56 -3.81
CA GLN A 43 -10.52 2.73 -3.02
C GLN A 43 -10.82 2.82 -1.52
N PRO A 44 -10.13 2.04 -0.68
CA PRO A 44 -10.37 1.99 0.76
C PRO A 44 -9.98 3.28 1.49
N ARG A 45 -9.04 4.06 0.94
CA ARG A 45 -8.57 5.29 1.55
C ARG A 45 -9.42 6.49 1.13
N LYS A 46 -10.25 7.00 2.06
CA LYS A 46 -11.14 8.15 1.82
C LYS A 46 -10.64 9.48 2.38
N THR A 47 -9.69 9.45 3.33
CA THR A 47 -9.16 10.65 3.99
C THR A 47 -7.71 10.88 3.58
N PHE A 48 -7.41 12.11 3.16
CA PHE A 48 -6.05 12.55 2.81
C PHE A 48 -5.74 13.78 3.62
N ASP A 49 -4.57 13.81 4.23
CA ASP A 49 -4.01 14.97 4.88
C ASP A 49 -3.63 16.00 3.81
N GLU A 50 -4.27 17.18 3.85
CA GLU A 50 -4.09 18.23 2.85
C GLU A 50 -2.69 18.87 2.94
N GLU A 51 -2.13 19.00 4.14
CA GLU A 51 -0.80 19.57 4.35
C GLU A 51 0.29 18.65 3.75
N ALA A 52 0.23 17.36 4.12
CA ALA A 52 1.14 16.35 3.56
C ALA A 52 0.96 16.15 2.04
N LEU A 53 -0.22 16.44 1.50
CA LEU A 53 -0.47 16.40 0.06
C LEU A 53 0.13 17.63 -0.64
N GLY A 54 0.05 18.80 -0.01
CA GLY A 54 0.66 20.04 -0.49
C GLY A 54 2.20 19.97 -0.56
N GLU A 55 2.84 19.40 0.46
CA GLU A 55 4.29 19.17 0.46
C GLU A 55 4.70 18.24 -0.69
N LEU A 56 3.95 17.15 -0.89
CA LEU A 56 4.20 16.23 -1.99
C LEU A 56 4.01 16.92 -3.35
N ALA A 57 3.00 17.78 -3.51
CA ALA A 57 2.76 18.52 -4.74
C ALA A 57 3.90 19.51 -5.04
N ALA A 58 4.43 20.22 -4.02
CA ALA A 58 5.58 21.09 -4.17
C ALA A 58 6.83 20.31 -4.61
N SER A 59 7.11 19.18 -3.98
CA SER A 59 8.20 18.30 -4.38
C SER A 59 8.07 17.78 -5.82
N ILE A 60 6.85 17.40 -6.24
CA ILE A 60 6.58 16.95 -7.61
C ILE A 60 6.72 18.08 -8.62
N ALA A 61 6.34 19.31 -8.27
CA ALA A 61 6.51 20.46 -9.15
C ALA A 61 7.99 20.79 -9.42
N GLU A 62 8.88 20.56 -8.43
CA GLU A 62 10.32 20.83 -8.53
C GLU A 62 11.09 19.69 -9.23
N HIS A 63 10.78 18.42 -8.87
CA HIS A 63 11.58 17.26 -9.28
C HIS A 63 10.89 16.33 -10.26
N GLY A 64 9.61 16.57 -10.54
CA GLY A 64 8.77 15.64 -11.28
C GLY A 64 8.31 14.43 -10.45
N LEU A 65 7.52 13.56 -11.05
CA LEU A 65 7.06 12.34 -10.42
C LEU A 65 8.09 11.21 -10.58
N LEU A 66 8.83 10.89 -9.51
CA LEU A 66 9.88 9.88 -9.52
C LEU A 66 9.34 8.44 -9.56
N GLN A 67 8.26 8.19 -8.81
CA GLN A 67 7.63 6.86 -8.78
C GLN A 67 6.37 6.86 -9.64
N PRO A 68 6.26 6.00 -10.67
CA PRO A 68 5.10 5.97 -11.55
C PRO A 68 3.82 5.57 -10.79
N ILE A 69 2.68 5.99 -11.32
CA ILE A 69 1.36 5.59 -10.84
C ILE A 69 1.01 4.24 -11.47
N ALA A 70 0.53 3.29 -10.69
CA ALA A 70 0.03 2.03 -11.24
C ALA A 70 -1.42 2.20 -11.68
N VAL A 71 -1.69 1.92 -12.96
CA VAL A 71 -3.02 2.06 -13.57
C VAL A 71 -3.42 0.79 -14.30
N ARG A 72 -4.72 0.62 -14.53
CA ARG A 72 -5.29 -0.43 -15.41
C ARG A 72 -6.21 0.19 -16.46
N PRO A 73 -6.30 -0.40 -17.66
CA PRO A 73 -7.24 0.07 -18.67
C PRO A 73 -8.69 -0.09 -18.19
N GLN A 74 -9.56 0.86 -18.56
CA GLN A 74 -11.00 0.74 -18.39
C GLN A 74 -11.66 0.33 -19.71
N GLY A 75 -12.71 -0.48 -19.62
CA GLY A 75 -13.39 -1.03 -20.82
C GLY A 75 -14.06 0.01 -21.73
N LEU A 76 -14.31 1.22 -21.25
CA LEU A 76 -14.89 2.34 -22.02
C LEU A 76 -13.85 3.37 -22.47
N GLY A 77 -12.57 3.09 -22.27
CA GLY A 77 -11.44 4.00 -22.53
C GLY A 77 -11.00 4.74 -21.26
N GLY A 78 -9.72 5.16 -21.22
CA GLY A 78 -9.08 5.73 -20.04
C GLY A 78 -8.49 4.66 -19.12
N TYR A 79 -8.07 5.11 -17.93
CA TYR A 79 -7.35 4.29 -16.97
C TYR A 79 -7.87 4.53 -15.55
N SER A 80 -7.94 3.46 -14.76
CA SER A 80 -8.24 3.51 -13.33
C SER A 80 -6.98 3.32 -12.50
N ILE A 81 -6.86 4.07 -11.40
CA ILE A 81 -5.71 3.96 -10.49
C ILE A 81 -5.82 2.66 -9.68
N VAL A 82 -4.80 1.81 -9.79
CA VAL A 82 -4.63 0.62 -8.95
C VAL A 82 -3.88 0.99 -7.67
N ALA A 83 -2.77 1.78 -7.80
CA ALA A 83 -1.98 2.24 -6.67
C ALA A 83 -1.35 3.61 -6.97
N GLY A 84 -1.22 4.46 -5.94
CA GLY A 84 -0.60 5.78 -6.06
C GLY A 84 -1.57 6.95 -6.15
N GLU A 85 -2.78 6.87 -5.57
CA GLU A 85 -3.78 7.95 -5.60
C GLU A 85 -3.25 9.26 -5.00
N ARG A 86 -2.47 9.22 -3.89
CA ARG A 86 -1.84 10.43 -3.32
C ARG A 86 -0.94 11.12 -4.35
N ARG A 87 -0.14 10.35 -5.09
CA ARG A 87 0.73 10.88 -6.15
C ARG A 87 -0.07 11.51 -7.28
N TRP A 88 -1.15 10.88 -7.70
CA TRP A 88 -2.05 11.42 -8.72
C TRP A 88 -2.68 12.75 -8.28
N ARG A 89 -3.20 12.82 -7.04
CA ARG A 89 -3.75 14.07 -6.47
C ARG A 89 -2.71 15.18 -6.41
N ALA A 90 -1.50 14.85 -5.93
CA ALA A 90 -0.39 15.79 -5.87
C ALA A 90 0.06 16.27 -7.26
N CYS A 91 0.08 15.40 -8.27
CA CYS A 91 0.35 15.79 -9.66
C CYS A 91 -0.70 16.78 -10.20
N ARG A 92 -1.99 16.57 -9.87
CA ARG A 92 -3.05 17.52 -10.22
C ARG A 92 -2.85 18.88 -9.55
N MET A 93 -2.49 18.89 -8.26
CA MET A 93 -2.19 20.13 -7.52
C MET A 93 -0.96 20.84 -8.07
N ALA A 94 0.06 20.09 -8.50
CA ALA A 94 1.27 20.61 -9.13
C ALA A 94 1.05 21.07 -10.59
N GLY A 95 -0.14 20.86 -11.18
CA GLY A 95 -0.49 21.30 -12.52
C GLY A 95 0.16 20.48 -13.64
N LEU A 96 0.59 19.23 -13.38
CA LEU A 96 1.12 18.37 -14.43
C LEU A 96 0.01 17.95 -15.40
N THR A 97 0.33 17.90 -16.69
CA THR A 97 -0.57 17.46 -17.75
C THR A 97 -0.41 15.98 -18.10
N GLU A 98 0.79 15.46 -17.87
CA GLU A 98 1.19 14.07 -18.16
C GLU A 98 1.97 13.51 -16.98
N VAL A 99 1.86 12.20 -16.77
CA VAL A 99 2.55 11.50 -15.67
C VAL A 99 3.07 10.14 -16.11
N PRO A 100 4.22 9.69 -15.57
CA PRO A 100 4.69 8.33 -15.78
C PRO A 100 3.76 7.34 -15.05
N VAL A 101 3.38 6.28 -15.76
CA VAL A 101 2.51 5.22 -15.26
C VAL A 101 3.09 3.84 -15.56
N VAL A 102 2.67 2.87 -14.77
CA VAL A 102 2.84 1.45 -15.06
C VAL A 102 1.45 0.89 -15.36
N VAL A 103 1.23 0.46 -16.59
CA VAL A 103 -0.02 -0.16 -17.01
C VAL A 103 0.00 -1.62 -16.56
N LYS A 104 -0.94 -2.00 -15.71
CA LYS A 104 -1.12 -3.38 -15.25
C LYS A 104 -2.35 -3.96 -15.92
N ASP A 105 -2.16 -5.09 -16.59
CA ASP A 105 -3.26 -5.89 -17.12
C ASP A 105 -3.77 -6.81 -16.00
N VAL A 106 -4.59 -6.24 -15.13
CA VAL A 106 -5.16 -6.93 -13.96
C VAL A 106 -6.67 -6.82 -13.99
N SER A 107 -7.36 -7.89 -13.57
CA SER A 107 -8.81 -7.86 -13.40
C SER A 107 -9.24 -6.90 -12.27
N ASP A 108 -10.52 -6.54 -12.23
CA ASP A 108 -11.08 -5.71 -11.14
C ASP A 108 -10.81 -6.32 -9.76
N GLU A 109 -10.94 -7.64 -9.64
CA GLU A 109 -10.67 -8.39 -8.42
C GLU A 109 -9.20 -8.31 -8.01
N GLN A 110 -8.29 -8.47 -8.95
CA GLN A 110 -6.85 -8.37 -8.70
C GLN A 110 -6.43 -6.94 -8.36
N ALA A 111 -7.02 -5.93 -9.01
CA ALA A 111 -6.76 -4.53 -8.72
C ALA A 111 -7.23 -4.18 -7.30
N MET A 112 -8.42 -4.62 -6.91
CA MET A 112 -8.96 -4.46 -5.55
C MET A 112 -8.06 -5.15 -4.51
N GLU A 113 -7.64 -6.38 -4.77
CA GLU A 113 -6.73 -7.11 -3.89
C GLU A 113 -5.42 -6.34 -3.67
N LEU A 114 -4.79 -5.87 -4.76
CA LEU A 114 -3.54 -5.10 -4.70
C LEU A 114 -3.71 -3.81 -3.88
N ALA A 115 -4.82 -3.09 -4.06
CA ALA A 115 -5.10 -1.87 -3.31
C ALA A 115 -5.31 -2.14 -1.80
N LEU A 116 -5.98 -3.23 -1.44
CA LEU A 116 -6.18 -3.63 -0.05
C LEU A 116 -4.86 -4.06 0.61
N VAL A 117 -4.04 -4.82 -0.10
CA VAL A 117 -2.72 -5.26 0.40
C VAL A 117 -1.80 -4.06 0.59
N GLU A 118 -1.73 -3.12 -0.39
CA GLU A 118 -0.92 -1.90 -0.27
C GLU A 118 -1.33 -1.07 0.93
N ASN A 119 -2.63 -0.87 1.13
CA ASN A 119 -3.14 -0.13 2.28
C ASN A 119 -2.81 -0.79 3.62
N LEU A 120 -2.80 -2.13 3.68
CA LEU A 120 -2.43 -2.90 4.89
C LEU A 120 -0.92 -2.92 5.18
N GLN A 121 -0.08 -2.58 4.20
CA GLN A 121 1.37 -2.47 4.38
C GLN A 121 1.83 -1.10 4.88
N ARG A 122 0.91 -0.19 5.16
CA ARG A 122 1.25 1.12 5.74
C ARG A 122 1.75 0.96 7.17
N GLU A 123 2.76 1.74 7.53
CA GLU A 123 3.38 1.72 8.87
C GLU A 123 2.55 2.45 9.94
N ASP A 124 1.59 3.29 9.54
CA ASP A 124 0.82 4.18 10.41
C ASP A 124 -0.56 3.64 10.82
N LEU A 125 -0.88 2.37 10.49
CA LEU A 125 -2.14 1.75 10.88
C LEU A 125 -2.18 1.42 12.38
N ASP A 126 -3.28 1.81 13.04
CA ASP A 126 -3.55 1.29 14.37
C ASP A 126 -3.94 -0.21 14.33
N PRO A 127 -3.82 -0.94 15.46
CA PRO A 127 -4.10 -2.38 15.49
C PRO A 127 -5.55 -2.75 15.12
N VAL A 128 -6.51 -1.86 15.34
CA VAL A 128 -7.92 -2.09 15.01
C VAL A 128 -8.17 -1.84 13.53
N GLU A 129 -7.55 -0.80 12.95
CA GLU A 129 -7.56 -0.54 11.52
C GLU A 129 -6.92 -1.68 10.74
N GLU A 130 -5.75 -2.16 11.19
CA GLU A 130 -5.09 -3.33 10.60
C GLU A 130 -6.02 -4.56 10.61
N ALA A 131 -6.63 -4.87 11.75
CA ALA A 131 -7.54 -6.01 11.88
C ALA A 131 -8.78 -5.87 10.97
N ALA A 132 -9.35 -4.67 10.88
CA ALA A 132 -10.49 -4.39 10.00
C ALA A 132 -10.12 -4.55 8.54
N GLY A 133 -8.97 -4.03 8.11
CA GLY A 133 -8.46 -4.19 6.74
C GLY A 133 -8.17 -5.65 6.38
N ILE A 134 -7.59 -6.43 7.30
CA ILE A 134 -7.39 -7.88 7.10
C ILE A 134 -8.73 -8.59 6.87
N ARG A 135 -9.74 -8.26 7.68
CA ARG A 135 -11.09 -8.84 7.51
C ARG A 135 -11.70 -8.44 6.17
N GLU A 136 -11.56 -7.19 5.76
CA GLU A 136 -12.04 -6.71 4.46
C GLU A 136 -11.37 -7.43 3.29
N LEU A 137 -10.03 -7.56 3.33
CA LEU A 137 -9.27 -8.32 2.34
C LEU A 137 -9.78 -9.76 2.21
N MET A 138 -9.97 -10.45 3.34
CA MET A 138 -10.47 -11.82 3.34
C MET A 138 -11.87 -11.94 2.75
N LEU A 139 -12.77 -11.00 3.10
CA LEU A 139 -14.17 -11.04 2.63
C LEU A 139 -14.30 -10.71 1.13
N ARG A 140 -13.57 -9.66 0.67
CA ARG A 140 -13.68 -9.21 -0.73
C ARG A 140 -13.00 -10.14 -1.72
N CYS A 141 -11.90 -10.77 -1.29
CA CYS A 141 -11.10 -11.65 -2.16
C CYS A 141 -11.34 -13.14 -1.86
N ASP A 142 -12.35 -13.50 -1.08
CA ASP A 142 -12.68 -14.88 -0.66
C ASP A 142 -11.47 -15.68 -0.16
N LEU A 143 -10.65 -15.05 0.70
CA LEU A 143 -9.40 -15.63 1.19
C LEU A 143 -9.59 -16.32 2.54
N THR A 144 -8.97 -17.48 2.68
CA THR A 144 -8.76 -18.10 4.00
C THR A 144 -7.72 -17.32 4.81
N GLN A 145 -7.72 -17.49 6.15
CA GLN A 145 -6.71 -16.88 7.02
C GLN A 145 -5.27 -17.23 6.62
N GLU A 146 -5.05 -18.44 6.13
CA GLU A 146 -3.72 -18.88 5.69
C GLU A 146 -3.29 -18.17 4.42
N GLN A 147 -4.19 -18.01 3.45
CA GLN A 147 -3.92 -17.29 2.20
C GLN A 147 -3.67 -15.80 2.46
N ALA A 148 -4.51 -15.16 3.28
CA ALA A 148 -4.33 -13.75 3.68
C ALA A 148 -3.00 -13.54 4.43
N ALA A 149 -2.64 -14.42 5.37
CA ALA A 149 -1.38 -14.35 6.08
C ALA A 149 -0.17 -14.44 5.13
N ARG A 150 -0.20 -15.36 4.17
CA ARG A 150 0.85 -15.51 3.15
C ARG A 150 0.99 -14.23 2.30
N LYS A 151 -0.13 -13.65 1.85
CA LYS A 151 -0.12 -12.42 1.03
C LYS A 151 0.42 -11.20 1.80
N LEU A 152 0.18 -11.14 3.11
CA LEU A 152 0.64 -10.05 3.98
C LEU A 152 2.03 -10.29 4.60
N GLY A 153 2.70 -11.40 4.28
CA GLY A 153 3.99 -11.75 4.87
C GLY A 153 3.93 -12.03 6.38
N LYS A 154 2.73 -12.37 6.92
CA LYS A 154 2.50 -12.62 8.34
C LYS A 154 2.31 -14.10 8.65
N SER A 155 2.55 -14.49 9.89
CA SER A 155 2.17 -15.83 10.34
C SER A 155 0.64 -15.94 10.50
N ARG A 156 0.07 -17.12 10.23
CA ARG A 156 -1.36 -17.37 10.44
C ARG A 156 -1.80 -17.05 11.88
N SER A 157 -0.94 -17.36 12.88
CA SER A 157 -1.23 -17.06 14.29
C SER A 157 -1.27 -15.56 14.58
N ALA A 158 -0.36 -14.78 13.98
CA ALA A 158 -0.37 -13.32 14.10
C ALA A 158 -1.66 -12.75 13.51
N LEU A 159 -2.04 -13.17 12.31
CA LEU A 159 -3.27 -12.73 11.66
C LEU A 159 -4.52 -13.11 12.44
N ALA A 160 -4.61 -14.34 12.97
CA ALA A 160 -5.73 -14.76 13.82
C ALA A 160 -5.83 -13.93 15.10
N ASN A 161 -4.70 -13.52 15.70
CA ASN A 161 -4.69 -12.65 16.86
C ASN A 161 -5.17 -11.24 16.52
N SER A 162 -4.75 -10.66 15.38
CA SER A 162 -5.29 -9.37 14.92
C SER A 162 -6.81 -9.44 14.73
N LEU A 163 -7.33 -10.46 14.06
CA LEU A 163 -8.77 -10.62 13.84
C LEU A 163 -9.58 -10.76 15.13
N ARG A 164 -9.01 -11.36 16.20
CA ARG A 164 -9.68 -11.47 17.50
C ARG A 164 -9.94 -10.11 18.15
N LEU A 165 -9.13 -9.09 17.88
CA LEU A 165 -9.34 -7.73 18.39
C LEU A 165 -10.73 -7.22 18.01
N LEU A 166 -11.24 -7.54 16.82
CA LEU A 166 -12.55 -7.07 16.36
C LEU A 166 -13.74 -7.65 17.14
N ASN A 167 -13.50 -8.64 18.01
CA ASN A 167 -14.52 -9.20 18.89
C ASN A 167 -14.55 -8.54 20.29
N LEU A 168 -13.65 -7.58 20.54
CA LEU A 168 -13.61 -6.85 21.81
C LEU A 168 -14.74 -5.81 21.89
N PRO A 169 -15.20 -5.46 23.08
CA PRO A 169 -16.17 -4.40 23.28
C PRO A 169 -15.66 -3.05 22.74
N GLU A 170 -16.58 -2.20 22.26
CA GLU A 170 -16.30 -0.92 21.62
C GLU A 170 -15.36 -0.02 22.45
N ASN A 171 -15.63 0.07 23.77
CA ASN A 171 -14.80 0.87 24.68
C ASN A 171 -13.33 0.39 24.75
N VAL A 172 -13.07 -0.90 24.56
CA VAL A 172 -11.71 -1.46 24.54
C VAL A 172 -11.06 -1.17 23.18
N LEU A 173 -11.83 -1.23 22.08
CA LEU A 173 -11.36 -0.86 20.75
C LEU A 173 -10.94 0.61 20.68
N GLU A 174 -11.69 1.52 21.30
CA GLU A 174 -11.34 2.94 21.40
C GLU A 174 -10.02 3.18 22.16
N LEU A 175 -9.79 2.44 23.25
CA LEU A 175 -8.53 2.50 24.00
C LEU A 175 -7.33 1.95 23.22
N LEU A 176 -7.55 0.96 22.36
CA LEU A 176 -6.53 0.44 21.43
C LEU A 176 -6.20 1.45 20.33
N LYS A 177 -7.22 2.08 19.72
CA LYS A 177 -7.06 3.11 18.69
C LYS A 177 -6.31 4.34 19.20
N SER A 178 -6.62 4.76 20.44
CA SER A 178 -5.95 5.90 21.08
C SER A 178 -4.54 5.59 21.61
N GLY A 179 -4.09 4.32 21.55
CA GLY A 179 -2.80 3.89 22.06
C GLY A 179 -2.70 3.77 23.59
N PHE A 180 -3.79 3.98 24.32
CA PHE A 180 -3.83 3.77 25.78
C PHE A 180 -3.64 2.30 26.17
N LEU A 181 -4.11 1.39 25.32
CA LEU A 181 -3.86 -0.04 25.46
C LEU A 181 -3.01 -0.53 24.27
N ASN A 182 -2.07 -1.41 24.56
CA ASN A 182 -1.36 -2.13 23.52
C ASN A 182 -1.96 -3.53 23.31
N MET A 183 -1.63 -4.17 22.17
CA MET A 183 -2.11 -5.52 21.85
C MET A 183 -1.77 -6.57 22.90
N GLY A 184 -0.70 -6.36 23.68
CA GLY A 184 -0.30 -7.26 24.78
C GLY A 184 -1.29 -7.26 25.92
N HIS A 185 -1.89 -6.10 26.22
CA HIS A 185 -2.91 -5.94 27.27
C HIS A 185 -4.29 -6.47 26.84
N ALA A 186 -4.57 -6.49 25.53
CA ALA A 186 -5.83 -6.96 24.97
C ALA A 186 -5.88 -8.49 24.74
N LYS A 187 -4.77 -9.20 24.99
CA LYS A 187 -4.73 -10.67 24.95
C LYS A 187 -5.35 -11.22 26.25
N VAL A 188 -6.60 -11.57 26.20
CA VAL A 188 -7.30 -12.42 27.17
C VAL A 188 -7.42 -13.83 26.62
#